data_fbf97cb5f6df5a80d51adcc669da5381
#
_entry.id   fbf97cb5f6df5a80d51adcc669da5381
#
_cell.length_a   1.000
_cell.length_b   1.000
_cell.length_c   1.000
_cell.angle_alpha   90.00
_cell.angle_beta   90.00
_cell.angle_gamma   90.00
#
_symmetry.space_group_name_H-M   'P 1'
#
loop_
_entity.id
_entity.type
_entity.pdbx_description
1 polymer ?
#
loop_
_entity_poly.entity_id
_entity_poly.type
_entity_poly.pdbx_seq_one_letter_code
_entity_poly.pdbx_strand_id
1 'polypeptide(L)'
;MRQNLPFFIALRYFNSKKEGFLSFVSKLSLGSVSLGVAVLIIVSSVFNGFEKELKEKILNSIPHGNIYGYSSISNPIELIDSLSDMDRLKGAAPYVETQSLVGSKSKLKGTLIYGVDPSYESNVSNVPNNMFVGSFDDLSEGSFNLILGDLLARQLSVSVGDKVTLLLPNPKVSLTGIYPKMKVFSISGIYSMGSNDLDSNYAFININDASKLLSLSGNVTGIRLKFDDLFDAPDLTYDALIKAQNYSKQPLRVNDWSSQFGTLWRAV
;
A
#
# COMPACT_ATOMS: atom_id res chain seq x y z
N MET A 1 25.46 20.70 40.81
CA MET A 1 24.09 21.11 40.40
C MET A 1 24.13 22.61 40.01
N ARG A 2 24.25 22.96 38.76
CA ARG A 2 24.09 24.33 38.29
C ARG A 2 22.58 24.60 38.25
N GLN A 3 22.06 25.20 39.32
CA GLN A 3 20.72 25.78 39.30
C GLN A 3 20.70 26.81 38.18
N ASN A 4 19.73 26.73 37.26
CA ASN A 4 19.54 27.72 36.19
C ASN A 4 19.20 29.07 36.84
N LEU A 5 20.20 29.87 37.12
CA LEU A 5 20.10 31.18 37.76
C LEU A 5 19.03 32.08 37.08
N PRO A 6 18.89 32.07 35.73
CA PRO A 6 17.83 32.83 35.07
C PRO A 6 16.42 32.39 35.46
N PHE A 7 16.20 31.10 35.61
CA PHE A 7 14.90 30.56 35.99
C PHE A 7 14.54 30.92 37.43
N PHE A 8 15.52 30.84 38.35
CA PHE A 8 15.32 31.21 39.75
C PHE A 8 15.00 32.71 39.87
N ILE A 9 15.71 33.59 39.15
CA ILE A 9 15.46 35.02 39.13
C ILE A 9 14.08 35.34 38.55
N ALA A 10 13.68 34.69 37.46
CA ALA A 10 12.37 34.84 36.84
C ALA A 10 11.23 34.47 37.80
N LEU A 11 11.36 33.35 38.51
CA LEU A 11 10.37 32.87 39.48
C LEU A 11 10.25 33.82 40.69
N ARG A 12 11.37 34.38 41.16
CA ARG A 12 11.39 35.35 42.25
C ARG A 12 10.78 36.69 41.85
N TYR A 13 11.02 37.13 40.59
CA TYR A 13 10.44 38.35 40.03
C TYR A 13 8.94 38.24 39.83
N PHE A 14 8.48 37.07 39.40
CA PHE A 14 7.07 36.75 39.20
C PHE A 14 6.29 36.70 40.53
N ASN A 15 6.95 36.26 41.62
CA ASN A 15 6.33 36.11 42.94
C ASN A 15 6.50 37.34 43.83
N SER A 16 7.20 38.43 43.31
CA SER A 16 7.35 39.65 44.04
C SER A 16 6.01 40.41 44.13
N LYS A 17 5.65 40.90 45.32
CA LYS A 17 4.42 41.68 45.56
C LYS A 17 4.53 43.02 44.85
N LYS A 18 4.08 43.07 43.59
CA LYS A 18 3.77 44.31 42.88
C LYS A 18 2.30 44.65 43.07
N GLU A 19 1.98 45.94 43.03
CA GLU A 19 0.61 46.46 43.19
C GLU A 19 -0.37 45.70 42.30
N GLY A 20 -1.57 45.40 42.82
CA GLY A 20 -2.49 44.36 42.38
C GLY A 20 -2.81 44.27 40.86
N PHE A 21 -2.94 45.40 40.15
CA PHE A 21 -3.29 45.44 38.75
C PHE A 21 -2.15 44.97 37.82
N LEU A 22 -0.93 45.44 38.04
CA LEU A 22 0.26 45.05 37.26
C LEU A 22 0.59 43.54 37.43
N SER A 23 0.41 43.02 38.64
CA SER A 23 0.57 41.59 38.91
C SER A 23 -0.49 40.75 38.20
N PHE A 24 -1.73 41.19 38.13
CA PHE A 24 -2.82 40.54 37.43
C PHE A 24 -2.56 40.48 35.92
N VAL A 25 -2.22 41.60 35.29
CA VAL A 25 -1.90 41.64 33.84
C VAL A 25 -0.71 40.75 33.50
N SER A 26 0.36 40.77 34.29
CA SER A 26 1.52 39.91 34.06
C SER A 26 1.17 38.40 34.15
N LYS A 27 0.36 38.03 35.12
CA LYS A 27 -0.10 36.62 35.28
C LYS A 27 -1.01 36.21 34.14
N LEU A 28 -1.92 37.07 33.73
CA LEU A 28 -2.84 36.80 32.59
C LEU A 28 -2.03 36.67 31.29
N SER A 29 -1.07 37.54 31.03
CA SER A 29 -0.21 37.48 29.86
C SER A 29 0.62 36.20 29.84
N LEU A 30 1.25 35.83 30.94
CA LEU A 30 2.01 34.58 31.04
C LEU A 30 1.10 33.34 30.84
N GLY A 31 -0.08 33.36 31.45
CA GLY A 31 -1.09 32.29 31.28
C GLY A 31 -1.54 32.15 29.81
N SER A 32 -1.80 33.26 29.13
CA SER A 32 -2.19 33.27 27.72
C SER A 32 -1.08 32.74 26.80
N VAL A 33 0.17 33.17 27.01
CA VAL A 33 1.32 32.65 26.25
C VAL A 33 1.54 31.16 26.53
N SER A 34 1.50 30.77 27.82
CA SER A 34 1.65 29.35 28.18
C SER A 34 0.56 28.47 27.57
N LEU A 35 -0.69 28.93 27.54
CA LEU A 35 -1.80 28.22 26.92
C LEU A 35 -1.59 28.13 25.40
N GLY A 36 -1.18 29.22 24.74
CA GLY A 36 -0.89 29.22 23.31
C GLY A 36 0.21 28.23 22.94
N VAL A 37 1.30 28.20 23.70
CA VAL A 37 2.40 27.25 23.50
C VAL A 37 1.94 25.81 23.76
N ALA A 38 1.16 25.58 24.81
CA ALA A 38 0.62 24.24 25.11
C ALA A 38 -0.27 23.73 23.97
N VAL A 39 -1.17 24.58 23.44
CA VAL A 39 -2.00 24.22 22.31
C VAL A 39 -1.16 23.87 21.07
N LEU A 40 -0.14 24.66 20.75
CA LEU A 40 0.76 24.37 19.63
C LEU A 40 1.49 23.05 19.80
N ILE A 41 1.98 22.74 21.00
CA ILE A 41 2.65 21.46 21.28
C ILE A 41 1.67 20.30 21.11
N ILE A 42 0.46 20.42 21.62
CA ILE A 42 -0.57 19.38 21.51
C ILE A 42 -0.92 19.14 20.04
N VAL A 43 -1.19 20.21 19.28
CA VAL A 43 -1.54 20.09 17.85
C VAL A 43 -0.39 19.46 17.06
N SER A 44 0.85 19.92 17.27
CA SER A 44 2.03 19.34 16.59
C SER A 44 2.24 17.89 16.98
N SER A 45 2.02 17.51 18.24
CA SER A 45 2.16 16.13 18.70
C SER A 45 1.11 15.21 18.09
N VAL A 46 -0.14 15.68 18.00
CA VAL A 46 -1.22 14.93 17.33
C VAL A 46 -0.93 14.77 15.84
N PHE A 47 -0.45 15.83 15.18
CA PHE A 47 -0.11 15.80 13.77
C PHE A 47 1.03 14.82 13.48
N ASN A 48 2.11 14.89 14.26
CA ASN A 48 3.24 13.95 14.13
C ASN A 48 2.81 12.49 14.38
N GLY A 49 1.93 12.27 15.35
CA GLY A 49 1.36 10.94 15.61
C GLY A 49 0.52 10.43 14.45
N PHE A 50 -0.30 11.28 13.87
CA PHE A 50 -1.12 10.97 12.70
C PHE A 50 -0.27 10.67 11.46
N GLU A 51 0.75 11.49 11.19
CA GLU A 51 1.70 11.27 10.09
C GLU A 51 2.40 9.91 10.22
N LYS A 52 2.87 9.59 11.42
CA LYS A 52 3.51 8.30 11.69
C LYS A 52 2.56 7.13 11.45
N GLU A 53 1.32 7.22 11.95
CA GLU A 53 0.30 6.18 11.77
C GLU A 53 -0.06 5.98 10.28
N LEU A 54 -0.18 7.08 9.51
CA LEU A 54 -0.38 7.01 8.07
C LEU A 54 0.77 6.31 7.36
N LYS A 55 2.02 6.66 7.70
CA LYS A 55 3.22 6.03 7.13
C LYS A 55 3.24 4.53 7.42
N GLU A 56 3.05 4.14 8.68
CA GLU A 56 3.20 2.75 9.11
C GLU A 56 2.06 1.85 8.64
N LYS A 57 0.82 2.30 8.68
CA LYS A 57 -0.34 1.46 8.38
C LYS A 57 -0.76 1.44 6.92
N ILE A 58 -0.71 2.57 6.24
CA ILE A 58 -1.21 2.66 4.86
C ILE A 58 -0.06 2.52 3.86
N LEU A 59 0.98 3.31 4.03
CA LEU A 59 2.01 3.46 3.01
C LEU A 59 3.04 2.31 3.03
N ASN A 60 3.37 1.76 4.19
CA ASN A 60 4.21 0.54 4.28
C ASN A 60 3.46 -0.74 3.87
N SER A 61 2.15 -0.66 3.68
CA SER A 61 1.31 -1.80 3.35
C SER A 61 1.25 -2.11 1.86
N ILE A 62 1.66 -1.15 1.03
CA ILE A 62 1.62 -1.23 -0.43
C ILE A 62 3.03 -1.10 -1.01
N PRO A 63 3.26 -1.59 -2.23
CA PRO A 63 4.49 -1.31 -2.98
C PRO A 63 4.68 0.20 -3.19
N HIS A 64 5.93 0.65 -3.12
CA HIS A 64 6.26 2.07 -3.26
C HIS A 64 6.35 2.52 -4.71
N GLY A 65 6.70 1.62 -5.61
CA GLY A 65 6.78 1.88 -7.05
C GLY A 65 6.54 0.63 -7.87
N ASN A 66 6.24 0.82 -9.14
CA ASN A 66 6.02 -0.26 -10.09
C ASN A 66 6.76 0.05 -11.40
N ILE A 67 7.43 -0.97 -11.94
CA ILE A 67 7.97 -0.99 -13.31
C ILE A 67 7.06 -1.88 -14.15
N TYR A 68 6.56 -1.41 -15.28
CA TYR A 68 5.69 -2.17 -16.16
C TYR A 68 6.01 -1.93 -17.64
N GLY A 69 5.70 -2.91 -18.49
CA GLY A 69 5.87 -2.80 -19.93
C GLY A 69 4.61 -2.26 -20.64
N TYR A 70 4.76 -1.89 -21.91
CA TYR A 70 3.58 -1.63 -22.79
C TYR A 70 2.74 -2.90 -23.01
N SER A 71 3.38 -4.04 -22.94
CA SER A 71 2.78 -5.37 -22.92
C SER A 71 3.29 -6.11 -21.68
N SER A 72 3.21 -7.43 -21.68
CA SER A 72 3.76 -8.22 -20.58
C SER A 72 5.30 -8.24 -20.59
N ILE A 73 5.90 -8.32 -19.40
CA ILE A 73 7.35 -8.47 -19.21
C ILE A 73 7.69 -9.97 -19.20
N SER A 74 8.63 -10.36 -20.07
CA SER A 74 9.26 -11.68 -20.04
C SER A 74 10.48 -11.69 -19.10
N ASN A 75 10.77 -12.85 -18.51
CA ASN A 75 11.91 -13.04 -17.59
C ASN A 75 11.92 -12.06 -16.40
N PRO A 76 10.84 -11.97 -15.61
CA PRO A 76 10.75 -11.00 -14.52
C PRO A 76 11.85 -11.21 -13.45
N ILE A 77 12.31 -12.43 -13.24
CA ILE A 77 13.35 -12.74 -12.24
C ILE A 77 14.69 -12.14 -12.66
N GLU A 78 15.07 -12.27 -13.92
CA GLU A 78 16.30 -11.66 -14.43
C GLU A 78 16.30 -10.13 -14.28
N LEU A 79 15.11 -9.52 -14.45
CA LEU A 79 14.95 -8.09 -14.25
C LEU A 79 15.03 -7.71 -12.76
N ILE A 80 14.47 -8.51 -11.87
CA ILE A 80 14.58 -8.33 -10.41
C ILE A 80 16.04 -8.47 -9.96
N ASP A 81 16.74 -9.49 -10.45
CA ASP A 81 18.15 -9.71 -10.13
C ASP A 81 19.03 -8.54 -10.56
N SER A 82 18.71 -7.90 -11.70
CA SER A 82 19.41 -6.71 -12.17
C SER A 82 19.26 -5.49 -11.25
N LEU A 83 18.25 -5.48 -10.40
CA LEU A 83 17.99 -4.40 -9.43
C LEU A 83 18.55 -4.72 -8.03
N SER A 84 19.04 -5.93 -7.79
CA SER A 84 19.42 -6.43 -6.45
C SER A 84 20.55 -5.64 -5.78
N ASP A 85 21.43 -5.01 -6.57
CA ASP A 85 22.55 -4.16 -6.11
C ASP A 85 22.14 -2.66 -6.02
N MET A 86 20.85 -2.34 -6.20
CA MET A 86 20.36 -0.97 -6.08
C MET A 86 20.30 -0.58 -4.60
N ASP A 87 20.95 0.53 -4.29
CA ASP A 87 20.93 1.10 -2.95
C ASP A 87 19.48 1.44 -2.53
N ARG A 88 19.18 1.20 -1.25
CA ARG A 88 17.87 1.50 -0.63
C ARG A 88 16.69 0.66 -1.13
N LEU A 89 16.87 -0.26 -2.07
CA LEU A 89 15.85 -1.23 -2.47
C LEU A 89 15.70 -2.30 -1.38
N LYS A 90 14.51 -2.45 -0.80
CA LYS A 90 14.20 -3.45 0.24
C LYS A 90 13.62 -4.72 -0.34
N GLY A 91 12.90 -4.61 -1.45
CA GLY A 91 12.29 -5.76 -2.11
C GLY A 91 11.79 -5.43 -3.49
N ALA A 92 11.72 -6.48 -4.30
CA ALA A 92 11.09 -6.46 -5.61
C ALA A 92 10.28 -7.75 -5.80
N ALA A 93 9.13 -7.65 -6.43
CA ALA A 93 8.24 -8.80 -6.67
C ALA A 93 7.57 -8.69 -8.04
N PRO A 94 7.50 -9.78 -8.81
CA PRO A 94 6.74 -9.81 -10.05
C PRO A 94 5.25 -9.81 -9.76
N TYR A 95 4.45 -9.20 -10.63
CA TYR A 95 3.01 -9.22 -10.49
C TYR A 95 2.29 -9.26 -11.83
N VAL A 96 1.09 -9.83 -11.81
CA VAL A 96 0.10 -9.75 -12.88
C VAL A 96 -1.08 -8.96 -12.36
N GLU A 97 -1.54 -7.97 -13.10
CA GLU A 97 -2.67 -7.14 -12.69
C GLU A 97 -3.79 -7.20 -13.71
N THR A 98 -5.02 -7.31 -13.22
CA THR A 98 -6.21 -7.19 -14.07
C THR A 98 -7.41 -6.69 -13.28
N GLN A 99 -8.22 -5.89 -13.93
CA GLN A 99 -9.55 -5.60 -13.41
C GLN A 99 -10.48 -6.77 -13.71
N SER A 100 -11.33 -7.13 -12.76
CA SER A 100 -12.29 -8.22 -12.90
C SER A 100 -13.58 -7.89 -12.17
N LEU A 101 -14.68 -8.49 -12.59
CA LEU A 101 -15.87 -8.58 -11.78
C LEU A 101 -15.82 -9.88 -10.98
N VAL A 102 -15.81 -9.77 -9.67
CA VAL A 102 -15.93 -10.92 -8.76
C VAL A 102 -17.39 -11.15 -8.46
N GLY A 103 -17.88 -12.33 -8.82
CA GLY A 103 -19.27 -12.71 -8.67
C GLY A 103 -19.48 -13.82 -7.65
N SER A 104 -20.46 -13.64 -6.75
CA SER A 104 -20.95 -14.68 -5.84
C SER A 104 -22.47 -14.66 -5.80
N LYS A 105 -23.10 -15.80 -6.10
CA LYS A 105 -24.56 -15.94 -6.11
C LYS A 105 -25.23 -14.82 -6.93
N SER A 106 -25.81 -13.80 -6.25
CA SER A 106 -26.50 -12.67 -6.89
C SER A 106 -25.73 -11.35 -6.80
N LYS A 107 -24.50 -11.36 -6.28
CA LYS A 107 -23.70 -10.15 -6.06
C LYS A 107 -22.51 -10.11 -7.01
N LEU A 108 -22.23 -8.92 -7.53
CA LEU A 108 -21.08 -8.62 -8.40
C LEU A 108 -20.37 -7.38 -7.88
N LYS A 109 -19.05 -7.42 -7.85
CA LYS A 109 -18.21 -6.28 -7.45
C LYS A 109 -17.02 -6.17 -8.39
N GLY A 110 -16.74 -4.95 -8.88
CA GLY A 110 -15.50 -4.62 -9.58
C GLY A 110 -14.34 -4.68 -8.59
N THR A 111 -13.29 -5.42 -8.96
CA THR A 111 -12.15 -5.71 -8.08
C THR A 111 -10.88 -5.72 -8.92
N LEU A 112 -9.81 -5.17 -8.38
CA LEU A 112 -8.47 -5.27 -8.94
C LEU A 112 -7.84 -6.58 -8.43
N ILE A 113 -7.50 -7.46 -9.36
CA ILE A 113 -6.92 -8.77 -9.06
C ILE A 113 -5.41 -8.69 -9.28
N TYR A 114 -4.66 -9.04 -8.25
CA TYR A 114 -3.23 -9.22 -8.32
C TYR A 114 -2.86 -10.70 -8.33
N GLY A 115 -2.20 -11.12 -9.42
CA GLY A 115 -1.48 -12.39 -9.47
C GLY A 115 -0.10 -12.18 -8.86
N VAL A 116 0.18 -12.88 -7.77
CA VAL A 116 1.41 -12.71 -6.98
C VAL A 116 2.06 -14.05 -6.68
N ASP A 117 3.36 -14.01 -6.43
CA ASP A 117 4.11 -15.14 -5.90
C ASP A 117 4.29 -14.92 -4.39
N PRO A 118 3.73 -15.79 -3.52
CA PRO A 118 3.84 -15.65 -2.07
C PRO A 118 5.29 -15.51 -1.57
N SER A 119 6.25 -16.14 -2.24
CA SER A 119 7.67 -16.09 -1.84
C SER A 119 8.31 -14.71 -2.01
N TYR A 120 7.80 -13.89 -2.92
CA TYR A 120 8.27 -12.52 -3.16
C TYR A 120 7.39 -11.46 -2.50
N GLU A 121 6.11 -11.75 -2.32
CA GLU A 121 5.11 -10.75 -1.92
C GLU A 121 5.40 -10.13 -0.55
N SER A 122 5.85 -10.92 0.42
CA SER A 122 6.20 -10.46 1.76
C SER A 122 7.32 -9.40 1.78
N ASN A 123 8.13 -9.33 0.70
CA ASN A 123 9.19 -8.34 0.58
C ASN A 123 8.69 -6.96 0.13
N VAL A 124 7.51 -6.88 -0.47
CA VAL A 124 6.97 -5.63 -1.05
C VAL A 124 5.66 -5.19 -0.44
N SER A 125 4.94 -6.09 0.25
CA SER A 125 3.61 -5.83 0.81
C SER A 125 3.48 -6.43 2.20
N ASN A 126 2.64 -5.82 3.05
CA ASN A 126 2.32 -6.35 4.37
C ASN A 126 1.03 -7.19 4.37
N VAL A 127 0.40 -7.42 3.22
CA VAL A 127 -0.82 -8.24 3.14
C VAL A 127 -0.62 -9.64 3.72
N PRO A 128 0.51 -10.36 3.43
CA PRO A 128 0.76 -11.68 4.01
C PRO A 128 0.76 -11.70 5.55
N ASN A 129 1.20 -10.60 6.18
CA ASN A 129 1.27 -10.47 7.63
C ASN A 129 -0.07 -10.05 8.27
N ASN A 130 -1.06 -9.65 7.47
CA ASN A 130 -2.36 -9.16 7.92
C ASN A 130 -3.51 -10.10 7.50
N MET A 131 -3.22 -11.39 7.41
CA MET A 131 -4.25 -12.41 7.19
C MET A 131 -5.16 -12.52 8.40
N PHE A 132 -6.47 -12.38 8.18
CA PHE A 132 -7.51 -12.56 9.20
C PHE A 132 -7.92 -14.04 9.33
N VAL A 133 -8.05 -14.74 8.19
CA VAL A 133 -8.36 -16.18 8.10
C VAL A 133 -7.60 -16.78 6.93
N GLY A 134 -7.07 -18.00 7.08
CA GLY A 134 -6.28 -18.69 6.06
C GLY A 134 -4.82 -18.26 6.05
N SER A 135 -4.06 -18.73 5.07
CA SER A 135 -2.66 -18.37 4.85
C SER A 135 -2.46 -17.78 3.48
N PHE A 136 -1.54 -16.82 3.36
CA PHE A 136 -1.14 -16.27 2.06
C PHE A 136 -0.44 -17.33 1.19
N ASP A 137 0.24 -18.29 1.83
CA ASP A 137 0.92 -19.41 1.16
C ASP A 137 -0.07 -20.42 0.52
N ASP A 138 -1.37 -20.34 0.83
CA ASP A 138 -2.40 -21.15 0.16
C ASP A 138 -2.58 -20.78 -1.33
N LEU A 139 -1.98 -19.68 -1.80
CA LEU A 139 -1.93 -19.28 -3.20
C LEU A 139 -0.92 -20.12 -3.99
N SER A 140 -1.12 -21.44 -4.10
CA SER A 140 -0.29 -22.32 -4.88
C SER A 140 -0.75 -22.41 -6.33
N GLU A 141 0.22 -22.65 -7.24
CA GLU A 141 -0.06 -22.79 -8.68
C GLU A 141 -1.07 -23.91 -8.97
N GLY A 142 -2.05 -23.62 -9.80
CA GLY A 142 -3.07 -24.58 -10.24
C GLY A 142 -4.19 -24.84 -9.24
N SER A 143 -4.09 -24.29 -8.02
CA SER A 143 -5.15 -24.42 -7.00
C SER A 143 -6.37 -23.57 -7.31
N PHE A 144 -6.21 -22.49 -8.09
CA PHE A 144 -7.22 -21.47 -8.33
C PHE A 144 -7.82 -20.95 -7.02
N ASN A 145 -6.94 -20.72 -6.05
CA ASN A 145 -7.27 -20.09 -4.78
C ASN A 145 -7.29 -18.56 -4.92
N LEU A 146 -8.16 -17.93 -4.13
CA LEU A 146 -8.33 -16.49 -4.08
C LEU A 146 -8.30 -16.02 -2.62
N ILE A 147 -7.54 -14.98 -2.35
CA ILE A 147 -7.55 -14.24 -1.09
C ILE A 147 -8.16 -12.87 -1.35
N LEU A 148 -9.07 -12.42 -0.50
CA LEU A 148 -9.76 -11.15 -0.64
C LEU A 148 -9.83 -10.40 0.69
N GLY A 149 -10.02 -9.07 0.61
CA GLY A 149 -10.17 -8.23 1.78
C GLY A 149 -11.48 -8.51 2.53
N ASP A 150 -11.50 -8.26 3.82
CA ASP A 150 -12.64 -8.55 4.70
C ASP A 150 -13.90 -7.75 4.31
N LEU A 151 -13.74 -6.49 3.87
CA LEU A 151 -14.86 -5.70 3.38
C LEU A 151 -15.42 -6.23 2.06
N LEU A 152 -14.56 -6.69 1.14
CA LEU A 152 -14.99 -7.33 -0.10
C LEU A 152 -15.74 -8.64 0.19
N ALA A 153 -15.24 -9.46 1.13
CA ALA A 153 -15.92 -10.67 1.57
C ALA A 153 -17.33 -10.41 2.10
N ARG A 154 -17.48 -9.39 2.96
CA ARG A 154 -18.78 -8.97 3.50
C ARG A 154 -19.71 -8.45 2.40
N GLN A 155 -19.20 -7.62 1.48
CA GLN A 155 -19.99 -7.08 0.37
C GLN A 155 -20.52 -8.19 -0.54
N LEU A 156 -19.71 -9.22 -0.82
CA LEU A 156 -20.08 -10.38 -1.62
C LEU A 156 -20.87 -11.44 -0.83
N SER A 157 -20.92 -11.33 0.51
CA SER A 157 -21.49 -12.31 1.44
C SER A 157 -20.86 -13.70 1.25
N VAL A 158 -19.53 -13.76 1.29
CA VAL A 158 -18.73 -14.99 1.12
C VAL A 158 -17.78 -15.17 2.28
N SER A 159 -17.36 -16.42 2.48
CA SER A 159 -16.42 -16.86 3.50
C SER A 159 -15.36 -17.79 2.89
N VAL A 160 -14.31 -18.10 3.67
CA VAL A 160 -13.30 -19.10 3.28
C VAL A 160 -13.99 -20.44 3.00
N GLY A 161 -13.62 -21.07 1.88
CA GLY A 161 -14.24 -22.28 1.35
C GLY A 161 -15.34 -22.05 0.31
N ASP A 162 -15.91 -20.84 0.23
CA ASP A 162 -16.87 -20.50 -0.82
C ASP A 162 -16.19 -20.37 -2.19
N LYS A 163 -17.00 -20.50 -3.24
CA LYS A 163 -16.55 -20.31 -4.63
C LYS A 163 -17.08 -19.00 -5.18
N VAL A 164 -16.20 -18.29 -5.88
CA VAL A 164 -16.52 -17.06 -6.62
C VAL A 164 -16.10 -17.20 -8.08
N THR A 165 -16.77 -16.44 -8.95
CA THR A 165 -16.45 -16.39 -10.36
C THR A 165 -15.78 -15.07 -10.70
N LEU A 166 -14.58 -15.13 -11.28
CA LEU A 166 -13.93 -13.98 -11.87
C LEU A 166 -14.38 -13.83 -13.33
N LEU A 167 -14.90 -12.66 -13.69
CA LEU A 167 -15.24 -12.28 -15.06
C LEU A 167 -14.25 -11.22 -15.53
N LEU A 168 -13.53 -11.55 -16.59
CA LEU A 168 -12.54 -10.63 -17.19
C LEU A 168 -13.20 -9.72 -18.23
N PRO A 169 -12.72 -8.47 -18.36
CA PRO A 169 -13.26 -7.50 -19.31
C PRO A 169 -12.97 -7.88 -20.77
N ASN A 170 -11.92 -8.68 -21.01
CA ASN A 170 -11.53 -9.09 -22.36
C ASN A 170 -12.21 -10.41 -22.78
N PRO A 171 -13.27 -10.36 -23.58
CA PRO A 171 -13.97 -11.57 -23.98
C PRO A 171 -13.14 -12.42 -24.96
N LYS A 172 -13.41 -13.73 -24.99
CA LYS A 172 -12.94 -14.60 -26.07
C LYS A 172 -13.83 -14.40 -27.29
N VAL A 173 -13.21 -14.04 -28.41
CA VAL A 173 -13.88 -14.03 -29.71
C VAL A 173 -13.70 -15.39 -30.34
N SER A 174 -14.80 -16.04 -30.68
CA SER A 174 -14.85 -17.33 -31.38
C SER A 174 -15.66 -17.20 -32.67
N LEU A 175 -15.52 -18.14 -33.57
CA LEU A 175 -16.36 -18.24 -34.80
C LEU A 175 -17.85 -18.33 -34.50
N THR A 176 -18.21 -18.78 -33.28
CA THR A 176 -19.59 -18.95 -32.84
C THR A 176 -20.12 -17.78 -32.00
N GLY A 177 -19.30 -16.77 -31.73
CA GLY A 177 -19.71 -15.58 -30.97
C GLY A 177 -18.66 -15.04 -30.00
N ILE A 178 -19.10 -14.05 -29.23
CA ILE A 178 -18.27 -13.40 -28.18
C ILE A 178 -18.70 -13.97 -26.83
N TYR A 179 -17.77 -14.60 -26.13
CA TYR A 179 -18.01 -15.21 -24.82
C TYR A 179 -17.18 -14.50 -23.73
N PRO A 180 -17.78 -14.18 -22.56
CA PRO A 180 -17.01 -13.64 -21.44
C PRO A 180 -15.99 -14.68 -20.97
N LYS A 181 -14.78 -14.23 -20.65
CA LYS A 181 -13.76 -15.08 -20.06
C LYS A 181 -14.02 -15.17 -18.57
N MET A 182 -14.40 -16.36 -18.11
CA MET A 182 -14.76 -16.59 -16.71
C MET A 182 -13.95 -17.75 -16.13
N LYS A 183 -13.63 -17.66 -14.86
CA LYS A 183 -12.99 -18.75 -14.10
C LYS A 183 -13.49 -18.75 -12.66
N VAL A 184 -13.77 -19.95 -12.16
CA VAL A 184 -14.17 -20.15 -10.76
C VAL A 184 -12.91 -20.29 -9.91
N PHE A 185 -12.89 -19.57 -8.77
CA PHE A 185 -11.87 -19.62 -7.74
C PHE A 185 -12.49 -20.02 -6.41
N SER A 186 -11.70 -20.67 -5.55
CA SER A 186 -12.07 -20.98 -4.18
C SER A 186 -11.44 -19.96 -3.24
N ILE A 187 -12.21 -19.44 -2.29
CA ILE A 187 -11.68 -18.50 -1.31
C ILE A 187 -10.86 -19.30 -0.29
N SER A 188 -9.54 -19.08 -0.26
CA SER A 188 -8.63 -19.74 0.68
C SER A 188 -8.29 -18.87 1.88
N GLY A 189 -8.46 -17.53 1.78
CA GLY A 189 -8.13 -16.63 2.85
C GLY A 189 -8.81 -15.27 2.75
N ILE A 190 -8.84 -14.59 3.88
CA ILE A 190 -9.34 -13.23 4.02
C ILE A 190 -8.29 -12.42 4.77
N TYR A 191 -7.90 -11.27 4.24
CA TYR A 191 -6.99 -10.32 4.89
C TYR A 191 -7.74 -9.06 5.36
N SER A 192 -7.14 -8.31 6.29
CA SER A 192 -7.65 -7.02 6.75
C SER A 192 -6.50 -6.07 7.03
N MET A 193 -6.39 -5.03 6.21
CA MET A 193 -5.37 -3.98 6.33
C MET A 193 -5.84 -2.80 7.18
N GLY A 194 -7.14 -2.75 7.49
CA GLY A 194 -7.78 -1.61 8.16
C GLY A 194 -7.97 -0.40 7.25
N SER A 195 -7.84 -0.58 5.93
CA SER A 195 -8.08 0.44 4.92
C SER A 195 -9.30 0.06 4.08
N ASN A 196 -10.31 0.93 4.08
CA ASN A 196 -11.53 0.69 3.30
C ASN A 196 -11.26 0.45 1.82
N ASP A 197 -10.27 1.16 1.26
CA ASP A 197 -9.93 1.04 -0.15
C ASP A 197 -9.24 -0.30 -0.45
N LEU A 198 -8.22 -0.67 0.34
CA LEU A 198 -7.50 -1.92 0.16
C LEU A 198 -8.41 -3.13 0.45
N ASP A 199 -9.19 -3.08 1.53
CA ASP A 199 -10.00 -4.20 1.98
C ASP A 199 -11.26 -4.43 1.13
N SER A 200 -11.69 -3.45 0.30
CA SER A 200 -12.88 -3.58 -0.53
C SER A 200 -12.63 -3.72 -2.04
N ASN A 201 -11.43 -3.39 -2.52
CA ASN A 201 -11.20 -3.29 -3.96
C ASN A 201 -10.11 -4.24 -4.49
N TYR A 202 -9.35 -4.93 -3.62
CA TYR A 202 -8.24 -5.78 -4.04
C TYR A 202 -8.45 -7.25 -3.66
N ALA A 203 -7.98 -8.14 -4.54
CA ALA A 203 -7.91 -9.57 -4.26
C ALA A 203 -6.65 -10.17 -4.89
N PHE A 204 -6.16 -11.27 -4.31
CA PHE A 204 -4.91 -11.92 -4.68
C PHE A 204 -5.14 -13.34 -5.16
N ILE A 205 -4.43 -13.73 -6.22
CA ILE A 205 -4.36 -15.09 -6.76
C ILE A 205 -2.91 -15.45 -7.04
N ASN A 206 -2.63 -16.73 -7.30
CA ASN A 206 -1.29 -17.14 -7.70
C ASN A 206 -0.92 -16.50 -9.05
N ILE A 207 0.35 -16.06 -9.20
CA ILE A 207 0.85 -15.39 -10.41
C ILE A 207 0.74 -16.24 -11.67
N ASN A 208 1.02 -17.54 -11.56
CA ASN A 208 0.92 -18.47 -12.69
C ASN A 208 -0.53 -18.70 -13.11
N ASP A 209 -1.46 -18.75 -12.15
CA ASP A 209 -2.89 -18.84 -12.44
C ASP A 209 -3.41 -17.54 -13.09
N ALA A 210 -2.93 -16.38 -12.65
CA ALA A 210 -3.23 -15.11 -13.28
C ALA A 210 -2.68 -15.03 -14.72
N SER A 211 -1.43 -15.44 -14.93
CA SER A 211 -0.79 -15.48 -16.25
C SER A 211 -1.56 -16.41 -17.21
N LYS A 212 -1.98 -17.61 -16.75
CA LYS A 212 -2.84 -18.51 -17.51
C LYS A 212 -4.20 -17.88 -17.83
N LEU A 213 -4.81 -17.24 -16.83
CA LEU A 213 -6.09 -16.57 -16.95
C LEU A 213 -6.07 -15.46 -18.01
N LEU A 214 -5.00 -14.66 -18.06
CA LEU A 214 -4.82 -13.58 -19.02
C LEU A 214 -4.16 -14.02 -20.34
N SER A 215 -3.73 -15.28 -20.44
CA SER A 215 -3.02 -15.82 -21.61
C SER A 215 -1.67 -15.09 -21.87
N LEU A 216 -0.92 -14.80 -20.81
CA LEU A 216 0.37 -14.12 -20.87
C LEU A 216 1.54 -15.07 -21.10
N SER A 217 1.31 -16.37 -21.20
CA SER A 217 2.35 -17.40 -21.47
C SER A 217 3.52 -17.38 -20.47
N GLY A 218 3.24 -17.15 -19.20
CA GLY A 218 4.26 -17.06 -18.13
C GLY A 218 4.85 -15.67 -17.92
N ASN A 219 4.50 -14.70 -18.78
CA ASN A 219 4.91 -13.30 -18.60
C ASN A 219 4.10 -12.62 -17.48
N VAL A 220 4.59 -11.47 -17.02
CA VAL A 220 3.96 -10.69 -15.96
C VAL A 220 3.61 -9.28 -16.44
N THR A 221 2.73 -8.58 -15.73
CA THR A 221 2.39 -7.19 -16.03
C THR A 221 3.56 -6.26 -15.70
N GLY A 222 4.25 -6.50 -14.58
CA GLY A 222 5.33 -5.67 -14.12
C GLY A 222 6.02 -6.22 -12.88
N ILE A 223 6.85 -5.36 -12.28
CA ILE A 223 7.59 -5.60 -11.04
C ILE A 223 7.22 -4.50 -10.07
N ARG A 224 6.84 -4.89 -8.86
CA ARG A 224 6.60 -3.99 -7.72
C ARG A 224 7.88 -3.81 -6.94
N LEU A 225 8.12 -2.59 -6.45
CA LEU A 225 9.31 -2.20 -5.73
C LEU A 225 8.94 -1.67 -4.35
N LYS A 226 9.77 -1.97 -3.37
CA LYS A 226 9.71 -1.40 -2.02
C LYS A 226 11.08 -0.84 -1.66
N PHE A 227 11.10 0.39 -1.20
CA PHE A 227 12.29 1.11 -0.76
C PHE A 227 12.28 1.28 0.77
N ASP A 228 13.38 1.75 1.33
CA ASP A 228 13.50 2.03 2.76
C ASP A 228 12.69 3.27 3.18
N ASP A 229 12.58 4.29 2.30
CA ASP A 229 11.72 5.45 2.49
C ASP A 229 10.75 5.61 1.32
N LEU A 230 9.50 5.77 1.68
CA LEU A 230 8.41 5.97 0.74
C LEU A 230 8.49 7.31 0.00
N PHE A 231 8.99 8.37 0.67
CA PHE A 231 9.01 9.71 0.09
C PHE A 231 10.06 9.85 -1.01
N ASP A 232 11.10 9.04 -0.98
CA ASP A 232 12.10 8.99 -2.04
C ASP A 232 11.72 8.03 -3.19
N ALA A 233 10.59 7.31 -3.04
CA ALA A 233 10.14 6.34 -4.03
C ALA A 233 9.97 6.90 -5.45
N PRO A 234 9.49 8.13 -5.69
CA PRO A 234 9.41 8.67 -7.04
C PRO A 234 10.77 8.68 -7.75
N ASP A 235 11.81 9.22 -7.10
CA ASP A 235 13.15 9.31 -7.66
C ASP A 235 13.80 7.93 -7.78
N LEU A 236 13.72 7.11 -6.72
CA LEU A 236 14.28 5.75 -6.71
C LEU A 236 13.60 4.81 -7.72
N THR A 237 12.30 4.98 -7.96
CA THR A 237 11.58 4.20 -9.00
C THR A 237 12.03 4.60 -10.39
N TYR A 238 12.34 5.88 -10.61
CA TYR A 238 12.90 6.35 -11.88
C TYR A 238 14.32 5.83 -12.10
N ASP A 239 15.16 5.82 -11.07
CA ASP A 239 16.51 5.22 -11.15
C ASP A 239 16.44 3.71 -11.43
N ALA A 240 15.49 3.02 -10.80
CA ALA A 240 15.22 1.61 -11.08
C ALA A 240 14.78 1.39 -12.54
N LEU A 241 13.97 2.29 -13.11
CA LEU A 241 13.60 2.24 -14.54
C LEU A 241 14.83 2.32 -15.44
N ILE A 242 15.71 3.31 -15.22
CA ILE A 242 16.91 3.49 -16.04
C ILE A 242 17.76 2.21 -16.02
N LYS A 243 17.92 1.61 -14.84
CA LYS A 243 18.70 0.38 -14.68
C LYS A 243 18.00 -0.80 -15.35
N ALA A 244 16.73 -1.01 -15.09
CA ALA A 244 15.91 -2.08 -15.67
C ALA A 244 15.83 -2.00 -17.21
N GLN A 245 15.80 -0.79 -17.78
CA GLN A 245 15.71 -0.58 -19.22
C GLN A 245 16.91 -1.17 -19.98
N ASN A 246 18.09 -1.25 -19.35
CA ASN A 246 19.29 -1.86 -19.95
C ASN A 246 19.15 -3.38 -20.14
N TYR A 247 18.28 -4.02 -19.39
CA TYR A 247 18.02 -5.47 -19.42
C TYR A 247 16.73 -5.82 -20.17
N SER A 248 15.90 -4.83 -20.49
CA SER A 248 14.64 -5.04 -21.19
C SER A 248 14.75 -4.68 -22.66
N LYS A 249 14.28 -5.59 -23.54
CA LYS A 249 14.19 -5.35 -25.00
C LYS A 249 13.02 -4.44 -25.40
N GLN A 250 12.09 -4.20 -24.48
CA GLN A 250 10.91 -3.37 -24.71
C GLN A 250 10.96 -2.12 -23.84
N PRO A 251 10.30 -1.02 -24.26
CA PRO A 251 10.17 0.16 -23.44
C PRO A 251 9.45 -0.17 -22.13
N LEU A 252 10.05 0.23 -21.02
CA LEU A 252 9.47 0.15 -19.69
C LEU A 252 8.89 1.50 -19.27
N ARG A 253 7.96 1.46 -18.35
CA ARG A 253 7.34 2.62 -17.70
C ARG A 253 7.34 2.42 -16.20
N VAL A 254 7.16 3.50 -15.47
CA VAL A 254 7.01 3.47 -14.02
C VAL A 254 5.78 4.25 -13.60
N ASN A 255 5.26 3.86 -12.48
CA ASN A 255 4.45 4.68 -11.62
C ASN A 255 4.86 4.42 -10.17
N ASP A 256 4.55 5.34 -9.31
CA ASP A 256 4.82 5.25 -7.88
C ASP A 256 3.54 5.55 -7.08
N TRP A 257 3.61 5.38 -5.77
CA TRP A 257 2.48 5.58 -4.88
C TRP A 257 1.92 7.00 -4.93
N SER A 258 2.74 8.01 -5.21
CA SER A 258 2.31 9.41 -5.26
C SER A 258 1.33 9.67 -6.39
N SER A 259 1.41 8.90 -7.48
CA SER A 259 0.48 8.98 -8.60
C SER A 259 -0.90 8.41 -8.26
N GLN A 260 -0.96 7.39 -7.42
CA GLN A 260 -2.22 6.78 -6.95
C GLN A 260 -2.84 7.55 -5.77
N PHE A 261 -2.00 8.04 -4.86
CA PHE A 261 -2.40 8.72 -3.64
C PHE A 261 -2.03 10.21 -3.63
N GLY A 262 -2.02 10.86 -4.79
CA GLY A 262 -1.55 12.24 -4.97
C GLY A 262 -2.30 13.30 -4.15
N THR A 263 -3.49 13.01 -3.66
CA THR A 263 -4.22 13.86 -2.70
C THR A 263 -3.60 13.76 -1.31
N LEU A 264 -3.18 12.58 -0.89
CA LEU A 264 -2.46 12.36 0.37
C LEU A 264 -1.04 12.95 0.31
N TRP A 265 -0.34 12.77 -0.82
CA TRP A 265 0.98 13.36 -1.05
C TRP A 265 1.00 14.88 -0.89
N ARG A 266 -0.04 15.57 -1.37
CA ARG A 266 -0.13 17.04 -1.26
C ARG A 266 -0.55 17.52 0.13
N ALA A 267 -1.00 16.63 1.00
CA ALA A 267 -1.45 16.96 2.36
C ALA A 267 -0.37 16.73 3.43
N VAL A 268 0.71 16.03 3.09
CA VAL A 268 1.88 15.73 3.94
C VAL A 268 3.04 16.63 3.53
#